data_acdb9fd8fb7f3ee42c9880165f4c3d42
#
_entry.id   acdb9fd8fb7f3ee42c9880165f4c3d42
#
_cell.length_a   1.000
_cell.length_b   1.000
_cell.length_c   1.000
_cell.angle_alpha   90.00
_cell.angle_beta   90.00
_cell.angle_gamma   90.00
#
_symmetry.space_group_name_H-M   'P 1'
#
loop_
_entity.id
_entity.type
_entity.pdbx_description
1 polymer ?
#
loop_
_entity_poly.entity_id
_entity_poly.type
_entity_poly.pdbx_seq_one_letter_code
_entity_poly.pdbx_strand_id
1 'polypeptide(L)'
;MKTIDNDIKTGQFKQIYLLYGEEQYLIRQYRDKLKHALAADDDTMNFSAFSGSDINQKEIIDLAETLPFFADRRLILIEDSGLFKKSAEELADYMSSIPETTYFVFAEKEIAVSYTHLRGHETEADL
;
A
#
# COMPACT_ATOMS: atom_id res chain seq x y z
N MET A 1 14.11 2.07 7.89
CA MET A 1 13.93 2.40 6.44
C MET A 1 14.03 3.89 6.23
N LYS A 2 15.15 4.32 5.69
CA LYS A 2 15.43 5.76 5.52
C LYS A 2 14.41 6.46 4.64
N THR A 3 13.98 5.84 3.56
CA THR A 3 13.01 6.44 2.63
C THR A 3 11.67 6.71 3.31
N ILE A 4 11.14 5.71 4.00
CA ILE A 4 9.84 5.83 4.68
C ILE A 4 9.94 6.86 5.82
N ASP A 5 10.98 6.77 6.63
CA ASP A 5 11.17 7.71 7.74
C ASP A 5 11.29 9.14 7.23
N ASN A 6 12.01 9.33 6.11
CA ASN A 6 12.14 10.64 5.49
C ASN A 6 10.80 11.16 4.94
N ASP A 7 10.04 10.28 4.29
CA ASP A 7 8.73 10.66 3.75
C ASP A 7 7.78 11.09 4.86
N ILE A 8 7.77 10.37 5.97
CA ILE A 8 6.96 10.72 7.14
C ILE A 8 7.40 12.06 7.72
N LYS A 9 8.71 12.27 7.84
CA LYS A 9 9.27 13.49 8.40
C LYS A 9 8.96 14.71 7.56
N THR A 10 9.04 14.59 6.25
CA THR A 10 8.83 15.71 5.32
C THR A 10 7.37 15.90 4.92
N GLY A 11 6.52 14.91 5.14
CA GLY A 11 5.14 14.92 4.69
C GLY A 11 4.98 14.68 3.20
N GLN A 12 6.03 14.26 2.52
CA GLN A 12 6.01 13.99 1.08
C GLN A 12 5.96 12.49 0.83
N PHE A 13 4.76 11.96 0.66
CA PHE A 13 4.53 10.52 0.55
C PHE A 13 4.51 10.05 -0.90
N LYS A 14 4.99 8.81 -1.10
CA LYS A 14 4.76 8.08 -2.34
C LYS A 14 3.35 7.53 -2.32
N GLN A 15 2.82 7.22 -3.49
CA GLN A 15 1.47 6.64 -3.58
C GLN A 15 1.45 5.15 -3.29
N ILE A 16 2.57 4.46 -3.43
CA ILE A 16 2.65 3.01 -3.25
C ILE A 16 3.85 2.68 -2.37
N TYR A 17 3.59 1.92 -1.30
CA TYR A 17 4.64 1.37 -0.46
C TYR A 17 4.48 -0.14 -0.42
N LEU A 18 5.55 -0.87 -0.71
CA LEU A 18 5.58 -2.32 -0.63
C LEU A 18 6.55 -2.75 0.47
N LEU A 19 6.00 -3.26 1.56
CA LEU A 19 6.76 -3.76 2.71
C LEU A 19 6.78 -5.27 2.64
N TYR A 20 7.97 -5.87 2.63
CA TYR A 20 8.10 -7.31 2.56
C TYR A 20 9.38 -7.77 3.24
N GLY A 21 9.49 -9.05 3.51
CA GLY A 21 10.68 -9.64 4.10
C GLY A 21 10.36 -10.55 5.28
N GLU A 22 11.42 -11.05 5.91
CA GLU A 22 11.32 -12.00 7.02
C GLU A 22 11.07 -11.35 8.37
N GLU A 23 11.46 -10.09 8.51
CA GLU A 23 11.36 -9.36 9.77
C GLU A 23 9.94 -8.82 9.96
N GLN A 24 9.02 -9.69 10.35
CA GLN A 24 7.59 -9.36 10.43
C GLN A 24 7.29 -8.22 11.41
N TYR A 25 8.05 -8.11 12.48
CA TYR A 25 7.82 -7.03 13.44
C TYR A 25 8.14 -5.66 12.83
N LEU A 26 9.16 -5.59 11.96
CA LEU A 26 9.50 -4.34 11.26
C LEU A 26 8.43 -3.99 10.22
N ILE A 27 7.91 -4.99 9.51
CA ILE A 27 6.82 -4.78 8.56
C ILE A 27 5.63 -4.17 9.28
N ARG A 28 5.22 -4.73 10.41
CA ARG A 28 4.10 -4.21 11.20
C ARG A 28 4.39 -2.81 11.72
N GLN A 29 5.60 -2.55 12.16
CA GLN A 29 6.00 -1.24 12.67
C GLN A 29 5.89 -0.16 11.59
N TYR A 30 6.42 -0.41 10.41
CA TYR A 30 6.36 0.55 9.31
C TYR A 30 4.95 0.66 8.71
N ARG A 31 4.21 -0.44 8.67
CA ARG A 31 2.80 -0.41 8.29
C ARG A 31 2.02 0.56 9.18
N ASP A 32 2.19 0.43 10.49
CA ASP A 32 1.49 1.27 11.46
C ASP A 32 1.93 2.74 11.37
N LYS A 33 3.21 2.98 11.16
CA LYS A 33 3.73 4.34 10.97
C LYS A 33 3.12 5.00 9.73
N LEU A 34 3.07 4.28 8.62
CA LEU A 34 2.49 4.79 7.38
C LEU A 34 0.99 5.02 7.52
N LYS A 35 0.28 4.08 8.14
CA LYS A 35 -1.15 4.24 8.39
C LYS A 35 -1.42 5.49 9.22
N HIS A 36 -0.67 5.68 10.29
CA HIS A 36 -0.83 6.82 11.18
C HIS A 36 -0.53 8.14 10.47
N ALA A 37 0.45 8.14 9.58
CA ALA A 37 0.86 9.34 8.85
C ALA A 37 -0.08 9.67 7.67
N LEU A 38 -0.63 8.65 7.02
CA LEU A 38 -1.43 8.81 5.79
C LEU A 38 -2.93 8.91 6.06
N ALA A 39 -3.42 8.40 7.18
CA ALA A 39 -4.84 8.41 7.51
C ALA A 39 -5.03 8.88 8.95
N ALA A 40 -6.07 9.67 9.20
CA ALA A 40 -6.42 10.04 10.57
C ALA A 40 -6.85 8.79 11.35
N ASP A 41 -6.48 8.70 12.62
CA ASP A 41 -6.72 7.51 13.44
C ASP A 41 -8.20 7.14 13.54
N ASP A 42 -9.08 8.12 13.51
CA ASP A 42 -10.52 7.93 13.61
C ASP A 42 -11.22 7.89 12.25
N ASP A 43 -10.46 7.96 11.16
CA ASP A 43 -11.05 7.99 9.81
C ASP A 43 -11.36 6.58 9.34
N THR A 44 -12.63 6.21 9.38
CA THR A 44 -13.12 4.93 8.88
C THR A 44 -13.71 5.03 7.47
N MET A 45 -13.85 6.25 6.95
CA MET A 45 -14.44 6.49 5.63
C MET A 45 -13.41 6.39 4.50
N ASN A 46 -12.20 6.84 4.76
CA ASN A 46 -11.14 6.96 3.73
C ASN A 46 -10.01 5.96 3.93
N PHE A 47 -10.13 5.10 4.92
CA PHE A 47 -9.18 4.03 5.18
C PHE A 47 -9.86 2.68 5.02
N SER A 48 -9.24 1.79 4.26
CA SER A 48 -9.72 0.42 4.07
C SER A 48 -8.56 -0.55 4.18
N ALA A 49 -8.79 -1.67 4.84
CA ALA A 49 -7.78 -2.71 5.02
C ALA A 49 -8.31 -4.05 4.50
N PHE A 50 -7.47 -4.73 3.76
CA PHE A 50 -7.78 -6.05 3.21
C PHE A 50 -6.65 -7.00 3.60
N SER A 51 -6.99 -8.24 3.92
CA SER A 51 -5.99 -9.25 4.26
C SER A 51 -6.41 -10.62 3.76
N GLY A 52 -5.41 -11.48 3.53
CA GLY A 52 -5.64 -12.84 3.11
C GLY A 52 -5.70 -13.02 1.60
N SER A 53 -5.81 -14.27 1.18
CA SER A 53 -5.71 -14.65 -0.24
C SER A 53 -7.02 -14.49 -1.03
N ASP A 54 -8.12 -14.14 -0.35
CA ASP A 54 -9.45 -14.02 -0.98
C ASP A 54 -9.75 -12.61 -1.48
N ILE A 55 -8.73 -11.78 -1.55
CA ILE A 55 -8.87 -10.39 -1.98
C ILE A 55 -9.25 -10.34 -3.47
N ASN A 56 -10.29 -9.58 -3.77
CA ASN A 56 -10.75 -9.37 -5.14
C ASN A 56 -10.08 -8.12 -5.70
N GLN A 57 -9.23 -8.29 -6.70
CA GLN A 57 -8.47 -7.18 -7.31
C GLN A 57 -9.37 -6.10 -7.88
N LYS A 58 -10.47 -6.50 -8.50
CA LYS A 58 -11.42 -5.57 -9.11
C LYS A 58 -12.10 -4.69 -8.06
N GLU A 59 -12.47 -5.28 -6.93
CA GLU A 59 -13.06 -4.54 -5.82
C GLU A 59 -12.10 -3.49 -5.27
N ILE A 60 -10.82 -3.85 -5.16
CA ILE A 60 -9.79 -2.91 -4.72
C ILE A 60 -9.64 -1.75 -5.71
N ILE A 61 -9.64 -2.06 -7.00
CA ILE A 61 -9.53 -1.03 -8.05
C ILE A 61 -10.73 -0.09 -8.01
N ASP A 62 -11.94 -0.63 -7.87
CA ASP A 62 -13.15 0.18 -7.78
C ASP A 62 -13.10 1.11 -6.57
N LEU A 63 -12.63 0.61 -5.43
CA LEU A 63 -12.46 1.42 -4.23
C LEU A 63 -11.40 2.51 -4.43
N ALA A 64 -10.29 2.16 -5.07
CA ALA A 64 -9.21 3.10 -5.33
C ALA A 64 -9.62 4.26 -6.22
N GLU A 65 -10.59 4.06 -7.10
CA GLU A 65 -11.13 5.09 -7.98
C GLU A 65 -12.12 6.02 -7.27
N THR A 66 -12.52 5.67 -6.05
CA THR A 66 -13.44 6.49 -5.26
C THR A 66 -12.69 7.63 -4.60
N LEU A 67 -13.13 8.85 -4.82
CA LEU A 67 -12.48 10.03 -4.23
C LEU A 67 -12.61 10.03 -2.70
N PRO A 68 -11.64 10.60 -1.98
CA PRO A 68 -11.73 10.71 -0.53
C PRO A 68 -12.94 11.54 -0.09
N PHE A 69 -13.50 11.15 1.06
CA PHE A 69 -14.66 11.81 1.63
C PHE A 69 -14.23 12.72 2.78
N PHE A 70 -14.24 14.02 2.55
CA PHE A 70 -13.81 15.04 3.51
C PHE A 70 -12.38 14.82 4.03
N ALA A 71 -11.49 14.37 3.16
CA ALA A 71 -10.08 14.14 3.49
C ALA A 71 -9.24 14.33 2.24
N ASP A 72 -7.93 14.49 2.44
CA ASP A 72 -7.00 14.69 1.32
C ASP A 72 -6.60 13.38 0.65
N ARG A 73 -6.72 12.27 1.35
CA ARG A 73 -6.21 10.98 0.89
C ARG A 73 -7.17 9.85 1.18
N ARG A 74 -7.11 8.84 0.30
CA ARG A 74 -7.71 7.53 0.54
C ARG A 74 -6.56 6.54 0.69
N LEU A 75 -6.53 5.82 1.80
CA LEU A 75 -5.51 4.81 2.07
C LEU A 75 -6.10 3.41 1.97
N ILE A 76 -5.45 2.57 1.19
CA ILE A 76 -5.79 1.16 1.07
C ILE A 76 -4.60 0.34 1.54
N LEU A 77 -4.80 -0.42 2.62
CA LEU A 77 -3.80 -1.29 3.20
C LEU A 77 -4.12 -2.73 2.82
N ILE A 78 -3.15 -3.42 2.23
CA ILE A 78 -3.30 -4.80 1.81
C ILE A 78 -2.22 -5.63 2.49
N GLU A 79 -2.64 -6.67 3.24
CA GLU A 79 -1.73 -7.49 4.03
C GLU A 79 -1.88 -8.96 3.70
N ASP A 80 -0.75 -9.65 3.64
CA ASP A 80 -0.70 -11.12 3.53
C ASP A 80 -1.62 -11.68 2.44
N SER A 81 -1.74 -10.95 1.34
CA SER A 81 -2.65 -11.30 0.26
C SER A 81 -2.12 -12.43 -0.62
N GLY A 82 -0.80 -12.58 -0.68
CA GLY A 82 -0.17 -13.49 -1.61
C GLY A 82 -0.24 -13.03 -3.07
N LEU A 83 -0.75 -11.85 -3.34
CA LEU A 83 -0.88 -11.33 -4.70
C LEU A 83 0.46 -11.22 -5.41
N PHE A 84 1.51 -10.89 -4.68
CA PHE A 84 2.84 -10.72 -5.26
C PHE A 84 3.64 -12.01 -5.36
N LYS A 85 3.09 -13.13 -4.89
CA LYS A 85 3.65 -14.48 -5.12
C LYS A 85 3.06 -15.13 -6.36
N LYS A 86 1.86 -14.72 -6.72
CA LYS A 86 1.11 -15.23 -7.86
C LYS A 86 1.01 -14.15 -8.92
N SER A 87 0.20 -14.36 -9.93
CA SER A 87 -0.07 -13.33 -10.91
C SER A 87 -1.10 -12.33 -10.34
N ALA A 88 -0.71 -11.06 -10.28
CA ALA A 88 -1.60 -9.96 -9.90
C ALA A 88 -1.57 -8.91 -11.01
N GLU A 89 -1.66 -9.36 -12.25
CA GLU A 89 -1.47 -8.51 -13.43
C GLU A 89 -2.44 -7.34 -13.48
N GLU A 90 -3.70 -7.59 -13.18
CA GLU A 90 -4.73 -6.55 -13.21
C GLU A 90 -4.41 -5.41 -12.24
N LEU A 91 -4.07 -5.77 -11.01
CA LEU A 91 -3.74 -4.77 -10.00
C LEU A 91 -2.40 -4.09 -10.29
N ALA A 92 -1.40 -4.85 -10.75
CA ALA A 92 -0.10 -4.30 -11.10
C ALA A 92 -0.20 -3.30 -12.25
N ASP A 93 -0.98 -3.63 -13.27
CA ASP A 93 -1.21 -2.72 -14.39
C ASP A 93 -1.93 -1.45 -13.95
N TYR A 94 -2.88 -1.60 -13.05
CA TYR A 94 -3.63 -0.47 -12.52
C TYR A 94 -2.75 0.51 -11.72
N MET A 95 -1.70 0.03 -11.08
CA MET A 95 -0.85 0.87 -10.22
C MET A 95 -0.27 2.09 -10.93
N SER A 96 -0.07 2.02 -12.24
CA SER A 96 0.42 3.16 -13.02
C SER A 96 -0.65 4.21 -13.28
N SER A 97 -1.91 3.94 -12.97
CA SER A 97 -3.06 4.79 -13.29
C SER A 97 -3.85 5.24 -12.06
N ILE A 98 -3.33 5.03 -10.85
CA ILE A 98 -4.07 5.36 -9.64
C ILE A 98 -4.28 6.87 -9.51
N PRO A 99 -5.44 7.31 -8.97
CA PRO A 99 -5.67 8.73 -8.73
C PRO A 99 -4.66 9.33 -7.76
N GLU A 100 -4.36 10.60 -7.89
CA GLU A 100 -3.38 11.28 -7.03
C GLU A 100 -3.74 11.24 -5.54
N THR A 101 -5.01 11.11 -5.22
CA THR A 101 -5.50 11.08 -3.84
C THR A 101 -5.51 9.69 -3.23
N THR A 102 -5.21 8.65 -4.01
CA THR A 102 -5.23 7.26 -3.56
C THR A 102 -3.83 6.78 -3.23
N TYR A 103 -3.68 6.19 -2.05
CA TYR A 103 -2.42 5.67 -1.55
C TYR A 103 -2.56 4.21 -1.17
N PHE A 104 -1.56 3.41 -1.50
CA PHE A 104 -1.52 1.98 -1.20
C PHE A 104 -0.34 1.65 -0.30
N VAL A 105 -0.58 0.82 0.70
CA VAL A 105 0.47 0.19 1.50
C VAL A 105 0.25 -1.31 1.43
N PHE A 106 1.24 -2.02 0.92
CA PHE A 106 1.24 -3.48 0.87
C PHE A 106 2.19 -4.00 1.93
N ALA A 107 1.72 -4.90 2.77
CA ALA A 107 2.53 -5.56 3.79
C ALA A 107 2.46 -7.06 3.53
N GLU A 108 3.46 -7.58 2.83
CA GLU A 108 3.50 -8.96 2.36
C GLU A 108 4.68 -9.71 2.95
N LYS A 109 4.52 -11.01 3.16
CA LYS A 109 5.60 -11.86 3.64
C LYS A 109 6.61 -12.15 2.54
N GLU A 110 6.13 -12.39 1.34
CA GLU A 110 6.96 -12.71 0.19
C GLU A 110 6.40 -12.07 -1.06
N ILE A 111 7.29 -11.73 -1.99
CA ILE A 111 6.92 -11.25 -3.30
C ILE A 111 7.73 -12.00 -4.36
N ALA A 112 7.17 -12.11 -5.57
CA ALA A 112 7.92 -12.60 -6.72
C ALA A 112 8.91 -11.52 -7.17
N VAL A 113 10.07 -11.94 -7.67
CA VAL A 113 11.12 -11.00 -8.12
C VAL A 113 10.59 -10.01 -9.16
N SER A 114 9.68 -10.45 -10.01
CA SER A 114 9.07 -9.59 -11.03
C SER A 114 8.30 -8.40 -10.48
N TYR A 115 7.94 -8.43 -9.20
CA TYR A 115 7.22 -7.33 -8.56
C TYR A 115 8.11 -6.41 -7.73
N THR A 116 9.42 -6.65 -7.68
CA THR A 116 10.34 -5.76 -6.98
C THR A 116 10.51 -4.42 -7.69
N HIS A 117 10.05 -4.32 -8.92
CA HIS A 117 10.11 -3.10 -9.73
C HIS A 117 8.72 -2.68 -10.19
N LEU A 118 7.84 -2.38 -9.25
CA LEU A 118 6.57 -1.73 -9.55
C LEU A 118 6.85 -0.33 -10.07
N ARG A 119 6.08 0.10 -11.04
CA ARG A 119 6.46 1.23 -11.87
C ARG A 119 6.20 2.59 -11.26
N GLY A 120 7.20 3.45 -11.34
CA GLY A 120 7.02 4.91 -11.29
C GLY A 120 6.71 5.54 -9.94
N HIS A 121 5.88 4.96 -9.12
CA HIS A 121 5.41 5.56 -7.87
C HIS A 121 5.58 4.67 -6.66
N GLU A 122 6.43 3.67 -6.78
CA GLU A 122 6.60 2.67 -5.74
C GLU A 122 7.75 2.97 -4.82
N THR A 123 7.62 2.51 -3.59
CA THR A 123 8.72 2.40 -2.65
C THR A 123 8.72 0.99 -2.12
N GLU A 124 9.80 0.27 -2.34
CA GLU A 124 10.00 -1.06 -1.84
C GLU A 124 10.82 -1.02 -0.57
N ALA A 125 10.45 -1.85 0.37
CA ALA A 125 11.19 -1.97 1.62
C ALA A 125 11.36 -3.44 1.96
N ASP A 126 12.57 -3.94 1.79
CA ASP A 126 12.95 -5.28 2.20
C ASP A 126 13.42 -5.21 3.64
N LEU A 127 12.61 -5.74 4.52
CA LEU A 127 12.87 -5.68 5.95
C LEU A 127 13.49 -6.97 6.49
#